data_93c7a1235fc12a8d4d640abc4981e1b3
#
_entry.id   93c7a1235fc12a8d4d640abc4981e1b3
#
_cell.length_a   1.000
_cell.length_b   1.000
_cell.length_c   1.000
_cell.angle_alpha   90.00
_cell.angle_beta   90.00
_cell.angle_gamma   90.00
#
_symmetry.space_group_name_H-M   'P 1'
#
loop_
_entity.id
_entity.type
_entity.pdbx_description
1 polymer ?
#
loop_
_entity_poly.entity_id
_entity_poly.type
_entity_poly.pdbx_seq_one_letter_code
_entity_poly.pdbx_strand_id
1 'polypeptide(L)'
;SMPSESVCYPAKLAHGHVMSLMEKGIQTIFYPCIPYSRKEYQKADNHYNCPIVISYSEVLKNNVEELKNIKFINPFLPFEPKNLVARILELEEFKEYHFTKEELMHAAQKAEEEYQSFKSDVRKKGEETLKYLEENNLKGIVLAGRPYHVDPEINHGIDTLITSLGLAVLSEDSI
;
A
#
# COMPACT_ATOMS: atom_id res chain seq x y z
N SER A 1 -2.60 6.91 22.25
CA SER A 1 -1.19 7.35 22.06
C SER A 1 -0.49 6.45 21.07
N MET A 2 0.45 6.99 20.31
CA MET A 2 1.24 6.20 19.35
C MET A 2 2.29 5.34 20.09
N PRO A 3 2.38 4.02 19.84
CA PRO A 3 3.22 3.13 20.65
C PRO A 3 4.73 3.32 20.41
N SER A 4 5.14 3.99 19.34
CA SER A 4 6.56 4.29 19.06
C SER A 4 6.72 5.54 18.22
N GLU A 5 7.59 6.46 18.66
CA GLU A 5 7.95 7.65 17.89
C GLU A 5 8.92 7.33 16.74
N SER A 6 9.66 6.25 16.86
CA SER A 6 10.67 5.82 15.88
C SER A 6 10.14 4.98 14.73
N VAL A 7 8.83 4.73 14.68
CA VAL A 7 8.20 4.00 13.58
C VAL A 7 8.17 4.87 12.30
N CYS A 8 8.20 4.22 11.12
CA CYS A 8 8.18 4.92 9.84
C CYS A 8 6.90 5.77 9.64
N TYR A 9 7.01 6.80 8.82
CA TYR A 9 5.92 7.75 8.58
C TYR A 9 4.61 7.10 8.10
N PRO A 10 4.59 6.13 7.16
CA PRO A 10 3.36 5.43 6.77
C PRO A 10 2.63 4.75 7.94
N ALA A 11 3.36 4.20 8.89
CA ALA A 11 2.75 3.60 10.07
C ALA A 11 2.11 4.66 10.99
N LYS A 12 2.72 5.84 11.10
CA LYS A 12 2.11 6.99 11.80
C LYS A 12 0.82 7.43 11.13
N LEU A 13 0.81 7.52 9.80
CA LEU A 13 -0.40 7.84 9.02
C LEU A 13 -1.49 6.80 9.22
N ALA A 14 -1.16 5.50 9.17
CA ALA A 14 -2.13 4.43 9.39
C ALA A 14 -2.81 4.54 10.76
N HIS A 15 -2.05 4.88 11.81
CA HIS A 15 -2.58 5.15 13.14
C HIS A 15 -3.58 6.32 13.10
N GLY A 16 -3.19 7.44 12.49
CA GLY A 16 -4.04 8.63 12.34
C GLY A 16 -5.32 8.35 11.54
N HIS A 17 -5.22 7.58 10.45
CA HIS A 17 -6.38 7.20 9.65
C HIS A 17 -7.38 6.34 10.43
N VAL A 18 -6.91 5.36 11.20
CA VAL A 18 -7.76 4.52 12.04
C VAL A 18 -8.48 5.38 13.08
N MET A 19 -7.76 6.27 13.77
CA MET A 19 -8.36 7.19 14.73
C MET A 19 -9.40 8.10 14.09
N SER A 20 -9.11 8.66 12.92
CA SER A 20 -10.06 9.51 12.18
C SER A 20 -11.33 8.75 11.76
N LEU A 21 -11.23 7.48 11.38
CA LEU A 21 -12.41 6.66 11.09
C LEU A 21 -13.29 6.47 12.34
N MET A 22 -12.67 6.24 13.47
CA MET A 22 -13.39 6.09 14.75
C MET A 22 -14.08 7.39 15.17
N GLU A 23 -13.41 8.53 15.05
CA GLU A 23 -14.00 9.86 15.30
C GLU A 23 -15.21 10.15 14.40
N LYS A 24 -15.24 9.60 13.19
CA LYS A 24 -16.38 9.65 12.26
C LYS A 24 -17.49 8.65 12.60
N GLY A 25 -17.36 7.90 13.69
CA GLY A 25 -18.37 6.94 14.15
C GLY A 25 -18.40 5.62 13.37
N ILE A 26 -17.36 5.28 12.62
CA ILE A 26 -17.28 4.00 11.91
C ILE A 26 -17.21 2.85 12.91
N GLN A 27 -18.10 1.88 12.76
CA GLN A 27 -18.25 0.73 13.67
C GLN A 27 -17.54 -0.53 13.18
N THR A 28 -17.10 -0.57 11.92
CA THR A 28 -16.36 -1.71 11.37
C THR A 28 -15.17 -1.21 10.57
N ILE A 29 -13.98 -1.68 10.93
CA ILE A 29 -12.74 -1.39 10.22
C ILE A 29 -12.12 -2.70 9.78
N PHE A 30 -11.83 -2.82 8.48
CA PHE A 30 -11.08 -3.94 7.90
C PHE A 30 -9.65 -3.50 7.59
N TYR A 31 -8.70 -4.04 8.34
CA TYR A 31 -7.27 -3.74 8.17
C TYR A 31 -6.43 -5.02 8.25
N PRO A 32 -6.29 -5.76 7.15
CA PRO A 32 -5.60 -7.04 7.15
C PRO A 32 -4.09 -6.91 7.34
N CYS A 33 -3.47 -7.96 7.87
CA CYS A 33 -2.03 -8.20 7.82
C CYS A 33 -1.67 -8.90 6.52
N ILE A 34 -0.77 -8.33 5.73
CA ILE A 34 -0.33 -8.90 4.44
C ILE A 34 1.15 -9.28 4.52
N PRO A 35 1.49 -10.55 4.81
CA PRO A 35 2.88 -10.97 5.00
C PRO A 35 3.71 -10.93 3.73
N TYR A 36 3.09 -11.26 2.60
CA TYR A 36 3.78 -11.40 1.33
C TYR A 36 3.24 -10.44 0.30
N SER A 37 4.16 -9.82 -0.43
CA SER A 37 3.87 -9.13 -1.68
C SER A 37 3.90 -10.12 -2.85
N ARG A 38 3.59 -9.67 -4.05
CA ARG A 38 3.80 -10.46 -5.25
C ARG A 38 5.29 -10.59 -5.54
N LYS A 39 5.68 -11.75 -6.06
CA LYS A 39 7.04 -11.96 -6.52
C LYS A 39 7.18 -11.33 -7.92
N GLU A 40 7.58 -10.08 -7.99
CA GLU A 40 7.74 -9.34 -9.26
C GLU A 40 8.99 -9.79 -10.04
N TYR A 41 10.05 -10.12 -9.32
CA TYR A 41 11.28 -10.63 -9.90
C TYR A 41 11.49 -12.11 -9.52
N GLN A 42 11.48 -13.00 -10.53
CA GLN A 42 11.49 -14.45 -10.31
C GLN A 42 12.74 -14.98 -9.58
N LYS A 43 13.88 -14.29 -9.72
CA LYS A 43 15.15 -14.65 -9.07
C LYS A 43 15.31 -14.05 -7.67
N ALA A 44 14.32 -13.28 -7.16
CA ALA A 44 14.39 -12.77 -5.81
C ALA A 44 14.32 -13.92 -4.79
N ASP A 45 15.11 -13.83 -3.74
CA ASP A 45 15.16 -14.86 -2.68
C ASP A 45 13.86 -14.96 -1.91
N ASN A 46 13.20 -13.81 -1.69
CA ASN A 46 11.92 -13.76 -1.00
C ASN A 46 11.07 -12.58 -1.51
N HIS A 47 9.83 -12.52 -1.04
CA HIS A 47 8.87 -11.45 -1.34
C HIS A 47 8.06 -11.02 -0.10
N TYR A 48 8.69 -11.08 1.07
CA TYR A 48 8.08 -10.58 2.31
C TYR A 48 7.87 -9.07 2.24
N ASN A 49 6.73 -8.64 2.76
CA ASN A 49 6.53 -7.24 3.07
C ASN A 49 7.41 -6.79 4.25
N CYS A 50 7.55 -5.49 4.40
CA CYS A 50 8.19 -4.90 5.57
C CYS A 50 7.52 -5.42 6.86
N PRO A 51 8.26 -5.79 7.91
CA PRO A 51 7.68 -6.22 9.19
C PRO A 51 6.63 -5.27 9.76
N ILE A 52 6.80 -3.97 9.56
CA ILE A 52 5.80 -2.97 9.98
C ILE A 52 4.49 -3.14 9.21
N VAL A 53 4.53 -3.33 7.88
CA VAL A 53 3.34 -3.58 7.06
C VAL A 53 2.62 -4.85 7.52
N ILE A 54 3.39 -5.91 7.82
CA ILE A 54 2.83 -7.19 8.27
C ILE A 54 2.10 -7.07 9.60
N SER A 55 2.66 -6.33 10.56
CA SER A 55 2.23 -6.37 11.96
C SER A 55 1.45 -5.16 12.44
N TYR A 56 1.35 -4.08 11.64
CA TYR A 56 0.88 -2.82 12.18
C TYR A 56 -0.60 -2.83 12.59
N SER A 57 -1.44 -3.59 11.90
CA SER A 57 -2.84 -3.77 12.31
C SER A 57 -2.96 -4.49 13.67
N GLU A 58 -2.07 -5.45 13.94
CA GLU A 58 -1.97 -6.08 15.28
C GLU A 58 -1.45 -5.08 16.34
N VAL A 59 -0.48 -4.25 15.98
CA VAL A 59 0.01 -3.19 16.88
C VAL A 59 -1.12 -2.22 17.23
N LEU A 60 -1.91 -1.77 16.27
CA LEU A 60 -3.07 -0.92 16.51
C LEU A 60 -4.09 -1.60 17.42
N LYS A 61 -4.49 -2.84 17.09
CA LYS A 61 -5.48 -3.61 17.87
C LYS A 61 -5.09 -3.75 19.34
N ASN A 62 -3.80 -3.94 19.61
CA ASN A 62 -3.32 -4.16 20.97
C ASN A 62 -2.99 -2.87 21.74
N ASN A 63 -2.86 -1.73 21.08
CA ASN A 63 -2.45 -0.47 21.70
C ASN A 63 -3.51 0.65 21.67
N VAL A 64 -4.56 0.50 20.86
CA VAL A 64 -5.68 1.45 20.78
C VAL A 64 -6.89 0.85 21.49
N GLU A 65 -7.13 1.28 22.73
CA GLU A 65 -8.20 0.69 23.56
C GLU A 65 -9.59 0.86 22.94
N GLU A 66 -9.83 1.97 22.30
CA GLU A 66 -11.10 2.31 21.65
C GLU A 66 -11.48 1.31 20.56
N LEU A 67 -10.52 0.64 19.94
CA LEU A 67 -10.78 -0.42 18.93
C LEU A 67 -11.53 -1.62 19.50
N LYS A 68 -11.51 -1.81 20.82
CA LYS A 68 -12.30 -2.86 21.50
C LYS A 68 -13.80 -2.62 21.43
N ASN A 69 -14.22 -1.38 21.15
CA ASN A 69 -15.62 -0.97 21.09
C ASN A 69 -16.24 -1.07 19.69
N ILE A 70 -15.45 -1.46 18.69
CA ILE A 70 -15.89 -1.60 17.29
C ILE A 70 -15.48 -2.98 16.74
N LYS A 71 -16.03 -3.36 15.60
CA LYS A 71 -15.60 -4.56 14.87
C LYS A 71 -14.32 -4.26 14.10
N PHE A 72 -13.16 -4.63 14.68
CA PHE A 72 -11.87 -4.49 14.02
C PHE A 72 -11.41 -5.83 13.46
N ILE A 73 -11.41 -5.94 12.12
CA ILE A 73 -11.14 -7.17 11.36
C ILE A 73 -9.73 -7.07 10.79
N ASN A 74 -8.79 -7.85 11.32
CA ASN A 74 -7.37 -7.78 10.96
C ASN A 74 -6.73 -9.15 10.68
N PRO A 75 -7.31 -9.97 9.83
CA PRO A 75 -6.78 -11.29 9.53
C PRO A 75 -5.45 -11.22 8.78
N PHE A 76 -4.67 -12.28 8.88
CA PHE A 76 -3.58 -12.52 7.94
C PHE A 76 -4.15 -13.01 6.61
N LEU A 77 -3.88 -12.24 5.54
CA LEU A 77 -4.35 -12.56 4.20
C LEU A 77 -3.20 -12.75 3.22
N PRO A 78 -3.25 -13.79 2.38
CA PRO A 78 -2.37 -13.91 1.22
C PRO A 78 -2.79 -12.91 0.15
N PHE A 79 -1.85 -12.46 -0.68
CA PHE A 79 -2.13 -11.50 -1.74
C PHE A 79 -2.59 -12.17 -3.05
N GLU A 80 -2.32 -13.46 -3.22
CA GLU A 80 -2.71 -14.20 -4.41
C GLU A 80 -4.22 -14.47 -4.44
N PRO A 81 -4.95 -14.15 -5.54
CA PRO A 81 -6.42 -14.17 -5.58
C PRO A 81 -7.07 -15.48 -5.13
N LYS A 82 -6.55 -16.64 -5.56
CA LYS A 82 -7.13 -17.94 -5.19
C LYS A 82 -7.01 -18.21 -3.69
N ASN A 83 -5.83 -17.93 -3.13
CA ASN A 83 -5.56 -18.14 -1.72
C ASN A 83 -6.28 -17.11 -0.86
N LEU A 84 -6.39 -15.85 -1.34
CA LEU A 84 -7.15 -14.78 -0.71
C LEU A 84 -8.64 -15.18 -0.57
N VAL A 85 -9.26 -15.61 -1.65
CA VAL A 85 -10.67 -16.03 -1.66
C VAL A 85 -10.90 -17.23 -0.73
N ALA A 86 -10.04 -18.24 -0.80
CA ALA A 86 -10.13 -19.40 0.09
C ALA A 86 -10.04 -18.97 1.56
N ARG A 87 -9.10 -18.06 1.88
CA ARG A 87 -8.93 -17.56 3.23
C ARG A 87 -10.11 -16.73 3.72
N ILE A 88 -10.68 -15.85 2.90
CA ILE A 88 -11.85 -15.04 3.27
C ILE A 88 -13.06 -15.94 3.59
N LEU A 89 -13.29 -17.00 2.82
CA LEU A 89 -14.39 -17.94 3.05
C LEU A 89 -14.25 -18.72 4.37
N GLU A 90 -13.04 -18.88 4.89
CA GLU A 90 -12.79 -19.56 6.17
C GLU A 90 -12.97 -18.65 7.39
N LEU A 91 -12.89 -17.33 7.22
CA LEU A 91 -12.93 -16.39 8.33
C LEU A 91 -14.33 -16.24 8.91
N GLU A 92 -14.46 -16.46 10.22
CA GLU A 92 -15.73 -16.32 10.93
C GLU A 92 -16.34 -14.93 10.79
N GLU A 93 -15.49 -13.88 10.76
CA GLU A 93 -15.87 -12.48 10.65
C GLU A 93 -16.64 -12.16 9.35
N PHE A 94 -16.49 -12.99 8.33
CA PHE A 94 -17.15 -12.81 7.03
C PHE A 94 -18.31 -13.77 6.78
N LYS A 95 -18.55 -14.75 7.63
CA LYS A 95 -19.65 -15.72 7.46
C LYS A 95 -21.03 -15.08 7.42
N GLU A 96 -21.23 -14.02 8.18
CA GLU A 96 -22.51 -13.29 8.21
C GLU A 96 -22.89 -12.66 6.86
N TYR A 97 -21.91 -12.38 5.99
CA TYR A 97 -22.15 -11.74 4.69
C TYR A 97 -22.54 -12.74 3.59
N HIS A 98 -22.43 -14.04 3.85
CA HIS A 98 -22.80 -15.11 2.92
C HIS A 98 -22.20 -14.98 1.52
N PHE A 99 -20.95 -14.49 1.42
CA PHE A 99 -20.27 -14.36 0.13
C PHE A 99 -20.16 -15.71 -0.58
N THR A 100 -20.44 -15.71 -1.88
CA THR A 100 -20.12 -16.86 -2.73
C THR A 100 -18.66 -16.82 -3.19
N LYS A 101 -18.15 -17.99 -3.55
CA LYS A 101 -16.80 -18.08 -4.11
C LYS A 101 -16.66 -17.28 -5.41
N GLU A 102 -17.69 -17.31 -6.23
CA GLU A 102 -17.77 -16.63 -7.51
C GLU A 102 -17.73 -15.11 -7.35
N GLU A 103 -18.46 -14.55 -6.41
CA GLU A 103 -18.43 -13.12 -6.08
C GLU A 103 -17.06 -12.68 -5.62
N LEU A 104 -16.44 -13.43 -4.69
CA LEU A 104 -15.11 -13.10 -4.19
C LEU A 104 -14.02 -13.25 -5.27
N MET A 105 -14.12 -14.25 -6.14
CA MET A 105 -13.19 -14.41 -7.26
C MET A 105 -13.33 -13.26 -8.26
N HIS A 106 -14.55 -12.84 -8.58
CA HIS A 106 -14.78 -11.70 -9.45
C HIS A 106 -14.23 -10.39 -8.83
N ALA A 107 -14.48 -10.16 -7.54
CA ALA A 107 -13.96 -9.00 -6.82
C ALA A 107 -12.41 -8.99 -6.78
N ALA A 108 -11.80 -10.14 -6.49
CA ALA A 108 -10.34 -10.28 -6.48
C ALA A 108 -9.73 -10.06 -7.88
N GLN A 109 -10.41 -10.52 -8.92
CA GLN A 109 -9.97 -10.28 -10.30
C GLN A 109 -10.07 -8.79 -10.66
N LYS A 110 -11.16 -8.12 -10.29
CA LYS A 110 -11.30 -6.67 -10.54
C LYS A 110 -10.25 -5.85 -9.80
N ALA A 111 -9.95 -6.20 -8.57
CA ALA A 111 -8.87 -5.58 -7.80
C ALA A 111 -7.50 -5.77 -8.48
N GLU A 112 -7.27 -6.96 -9.05
CA GLU A 112 -6.06 -7.25 -9.82
C GLU A 112 -5.95 -6.41 -11.07
N GLU A 113 -7.02 -6.36 -11.86
CA GLU A 113 -7.09 -5.56 -13.10
C GLU A 113 -6.77 -4.09 -12.81
N GLU A 114 -7.36 -3.53 -11.75
CA GLU A 114 -7.11 -2.15 -11.33
C GLU A 114 -5.67 -1.93 -10.87
N TYR A 115 -5.12 -2.85 -10.09
CA TYR A 115 -3.72 -2.78 -9.66
C TYR A 115 -2.74 -2.78 -10.84
N GLN A 116 -2.99 -3.63 -11.86
CA GLN A 116 -2.16 -3.66 -13.06
C GLN A 116 -2.35 -2.41 -13.92
N SER A 117 -3.56 -1.88 -14.00
CA SER A 117 -3.84 -0.60 -14.68
C SER A 117 -3.06 0.54 -14.04
N PHE A 118 -3.12 0.67 -12.72
CA PHE A 118 -2.34 1.67 -11.98
C PHE A 118 -0.83 1.58 -12.28
N LYS A 119 -0.26 0.37 -12.21
CA LYS A 119 1.16 0.18 -12.52
C LYS A 119 1.50 0.56 -13.97
N SER A 120 0.61 0.21 -14.90
CA SER A 120 0.77 0.58 -16.32
C SER A 120 0.74 2.10 -16.51
N ASP A 121 -0.16 2.80 -15.84
CA ASP A 121 -0.27 4.26 -15.93
C ASP A 121 0.97 4.97 -15.39
N VAL A 122 1.53 4.48 -14.29
CA VAL A 122 2.78 5.01 -13.72
C VAL A 122 3.93 4.84 -14.71
N ARG A 123 4.10 3.64 -15.29
CA ARG A 123 5.15 3.36 -16.30
C ARG A 123 4.96 4.20 -17.56
N LYS A 124 3.73 4.27 -18.07
CA LYS A 124 3.42 5.09 -19.24
C LYS A 124 3.80 6.56 -19.01
N LYS A 125 3.54 7.07 -17.80
CA LYS A 125 3.94 8.44 -17.46
C LYS A 125 5.46 8.60 -17.41
N GLY A 126 6.17 7.59 -16.95
CA GLY A 126 7.64 7.56 -16.99
C GLY A 126 8.17 7.55 -18.44
N GLU A 127 7.62 6.69 -19.30
CA GLU A 127 8.00 6.62 -20.73
C GLU A 127 7.74 7.96 -21.45
N GLU A 128 6.59 8.58 -21.23
CA GLU A 128 6.27 9.92 -21.76
C GLU A 128 7.31 10.95 -21.31
N THR A 129 7.72 10.90 -20.04
CA THR A 129 8.70 11.81 -19.48
C THR A 129 10.09 11.57 -20.07
N LEU A 130 10.53 10.31 -20.20
CA LEU A 130 11.82 9.97 -20.83
C LEU A 130 11.87 10.47 -22.27
N LYS A 131 10.81 10.24 -23.03
CA LYS A 131 10.69 10.74 -24.41
C LYS A 131 10.78 12.27 -24.47
N TYR A 132 10.07 12.97 -23.60
CA TYR A 132 10.14 14.43 -23.51
C TYR A 132 11.57 14.93 -23.21
N LEU A 133 12.28 14.25 -22.29
CA LEU A 133 13.66 14.60 -21.95
C LEU A 133 14.60 14.40 -23.15
N GLU A 134 14.46 13.29 -23.88
CA GLU A 134 15.25 13.00 -25.07
C GLU A 134 15.01 14.03 -26.18
N GLU A 135 13.76 14.32 -26.51
CA GLU A 135 13.36 15.29 -27.55
C GLU A 135 13.85 16.72 -27.27
N ASN A 136 13.97 17.08 -25.99
CA ASN A 136 14.39 18.42 -25.58
C ASN A 136 15.85 18.50 -25.10
N ASN A 137 16.62 17.42 -25.25
CA ASN A 137 17.99 17.31 -24.74
C ASN A 137 18.13 17.72 -23.26
N LEU A 138 17.17 17.30 -22.46
CA LEU A 138 17.12 17.53 -21.01
C LEU A 138 17.62 16.29 -20.24
N LYS A 139 17.87 16.49 -18.96
CA LYS A 139 18.31 15.40 -18.05
C LYS A 139 17.27 15.17 -16.96
N GLY A 140 17.21 13.99 -16.46
CA GLY A 140 16.40 13.60 -15.31
C GLY A 140 17.19 12.77 -14.30
N ILE A 141 16.63 12.66 -13.11
CA ILE A 141 17.15 11.83 -12.02
C ILE A 141 16.06 10.84 -11.63
N VAL A 142 16.44 9.58 -11.48
CA VAL A 142 15.59 8.57 -10.85
C VAL A 142 15.77 8.65 -9.35
N LEU A 143 14.71 8.99 -8.65
CA LEU A 143 14.66 8.99 -7.20
C LEU A 143 14.30 7.57 -6.73
N ALA A 144 15.32 6.78 -6.43
CA ALA A 144 15.16 5.42 -5.94
C ALA A 144 14.89 5.41 -4.43
N GLY A 145 13.92 4.63 -4.02
CA GLY A 145 13.54 4.50 -2.61
C GLY A 145 12.21 3.78 -2.45
N ARG A 146 11.63 3.85 -1.27
CA ARG A 146 10.26 3.33 -1.07
C ARG A 146 9.26 4.24 -1.79
N PRO A 147 8.11 3.71 -2.28
CA PRO A 147 7.11 4.50 -3.02
C PRO A 147 6.67 5.78 -2.31
N TYR A 148 6.59 5.76 -0.98
CA TYR A 148 6.21 6.94 -0.20
C TYR A 148 7.29 8.04 -0.14
N HIS A 149 8.52 7.79 -0.64
CA HIS A 149 9.56 8.82 -0.71
C HIS A 149 9.30 9.88 -1.80
N VAL A 150 8.32 9.67 -2.67
CA VAL A 150 7.85 10.71 -3.61
C VAL A 150 6.83 11.67 -2.97
N ASP A 151 6.38 11.38 -1.76
CA ASP A 151 5.50 12.29 -1.00
C ASP A 151 6.28 13.51 -0.54
N PRO A 152 5.79 14.75 -0.80
CA PRO A 152 6.52 15.98 -0.50
C PRO A 152 6.85 16.17 0.99
N GLU A 153 6.00 15.70 1.89
CA GLU A 153 6.25 15.76 3.35
C GLU A 153 7.39 14.84 3.77
N ILE A 154 7.49 13.68 3.13
CA ILE A 154 8.50 12.67 3.48
C ILE A 154 9.84 12.99 2.85
N ASN A 155 9.84 13.47 1.60
CA ASN A 155 11.07 13.75 0.87
C ASN A 155 11.70 15.12 1.21
N HIS A 156 11.06 15.91 2.07
CA HIS A 156 11.56 17.21 2.53
C HIS A 156 11.91 18.18 1.39
N GLY A 157 11.21 18.10 0.25
CA GLY A 157 11.42 18.99 -0.90
C GLY A 157 12.59 18.59 -1.79
N ILE A 158 13.08 17.37 -1.72
CA ILE A 158 14.17 16.88 -2.60
C ILE A 158 13.74 16.94 -4.08
N ASP A 159 12.52 16.60 -4.39
CA ASP A 159 11.95 16.71 -5.73
C ASP A 159 11.93 18.16 -6.24
N THR A 160 11.53 19.10 -5.39
CA THR A 160 11.53 20.54 -5.68
C THR A 160 12.96 21.06 -5.87
N LEU A 161 13.92 20.62 -5.07
CA LEU A 161 15.33 20.96 -5.25
C LEU A 161 15.85 20.47 -6.60
N ILE A 162 15.59 19.22 -6.96
CA ILE A 162 16.04 18.64 -8.23
C ILE A 162 15.45 19.39 -9.41
N THR A 163 14.14 19.67 -9.39
CA THR A 163 13.46 20.41 -10.46
C THR A 163 13.94 21.87 -10.55
N SER A 164 14.29 22.51 -9.45
CA SER A 164 14.88 23.85 -9.46
C SER A 164 16.26 23.93 -10.13
N LEU A 165 16.94 22.79 -10.23
CA LEU A 165 18.20 22.65 -10.98
C LEU A 165 17.97 22.37 -12.49
N GLY A 166 16.75 22.40 -12.96
CA GLY A 166 16.40 22.12 -14.36
C GLY A 166 16.40 20.63 -14.73
N LEU A 167 16.29 19.74 -13.75
CA LEU A 167 16.27 18.30 -13.94
C LEU A 167 14.86 17.75 -13.69
N ALA A 168 14.44 16.75 -14.47
CA ALA A 168 13.22 16.03 -14.16
C ALA A 168 13.45 15.01 -13.06
N VAL A 169 12.38 14.67 -12.32
CA VAL A 169 12.40 13.62 -11.30
C VAL A 169 11.47 12.49 -11.73
N LEU A 170 12.00 11.27 -11.73
CA LEU A 170 11.23 10.04 -11.96
C LEU A 170 11.33 9.15 -10.71
N SER A 171 10.29 8.39 -10.42
CA SER A 171 10.35 7.34 -9.42
C SER A 171 10.88 6.04 -10.03
N GLU A 172 11.40 5.13 -9.21
CA GLU A 172 11.83 3.81 -9.68
C GLU A 172 10.66 2.98 -10.26
N ASP A 173 9.43 3.19 -9.76
CA ASP A 173 8.23 2.50 -10.25
C ASP A 173 7.80 2.97 -11.65
N SER A 174 8.32 4.10 -12.12
CA SER A 174 7.96 4.70 -13.41
C SER A 174 8.88 4.31 -14.56
N ILE A 175 9.88 3.46 -14.32
CA ILE A 175 10.91 3.07 -15.31
C ILE A 175 10.86 1.58 -15.58
#